data_633cbbbce8f35b7a28371836d34ce4c7
#
_entry.id   633cbbbce8f35b7a28371836d34ce4c7
#
_cell.length_a   1.000
_cell.length_b   1.000
_cell.length_c   1.000
_cell.angle_alpha   90.00
_cell.angle_beta   90.00
_cell.angle_gamma   90.00
#
_symmetry.space_group_name_H-M   'P 1'
#
loop_
_entity.id
_entity.type
_entity.pdbx_description
1 polymer ?
#
loop_
_entity_poly.entity_id
_entity_poly.type
_entity_poly.pdbx_seq_one_letter_code
_entity_poly.pdbx_strand_id
1 'polypeptide(L)'
;MGGALVFASATLPAQSGSAPLVMPRDSVSMDQAVRMVEERYHARVVKAETEHDAGRTLYVLRLLNDAGKVWTVRVDAASGYMQ
;
A
#
# COMPACT_ATOMS: atom_id res chain seq x y z
N MET A 1 41.93 -35.60 -14.32
CA MET A 1 41.58 -35.41 -14.40
C MET A 1 40.67 -34.79 -13.99
N GLY A 2 40.34 -34.43 -13.74
CA GLY A 2 39.68 -34.04 -13.30
C GLY A 2 38.82 -33.23 -13.23
N GLY A 3 38.48 -32.83 -13.11
CA GLY A 3 37.76 -32.31 -12.94
C GLY A 3 36.90 -31.59 -12.55
N ALA A 4 36.61 -31.23 -12.25
CA ALA A 4 35.87 -30.82 -11.85
C ALA A 4 35.05 -30.03 -11.58
N LEU A 5 34.66 -29.62 -11.40
CA LEU A 5 33.91 -29.11 -11.13
C LEU A 5 33.07 -28.32 -10.78
N VAL A 6 32.73 -27.89 -10.58
CA VAL A 6 32.00 -27.34 -10.22
C VAL A 6 31.24 -26.55 -9.88
N PHE A 7 30.76 -26.20 -9.81
CA PHE A 7 30.00 -25.60 -9.48
C PHE A 7 29.32 -24.87 -9.11
N ALA A 8 28.98 -24.48 -8.97
CA ALA A 8 28.42 -24.05 -8.55
C ALA A 8 27.64 -23.21 -8.33
N SER A 9 27.23 -22.83 -8.25
CA SER A 9 26.54 -22.30 -8.00
C SER A 9 25.70 -21.53 -7.65
N ALA A 10 25.43 -21.19 -7.47
CA ALA A 10 24.65 -20.73 -7.11
C ALA A 10 23.93 -19.91 -6.85
N THR A 11 23.57 -19.50 -6.70
CA THR A 11 22.91 -19.01 -6.41
C THR A 11 22.02 -18.22 -6.10
N LEU A 12 21.67 -17.89 -5.93
CA LEU A 12 20.81 -17.35 -5.67
C LEU A 12 20.22 -16.47 -5.50
N PRO A 13 19.84 -16.05 -5.47
CA PRO A 13 19.21 -15.41 -5.27
C PRO A 13 18.56 -14.62 -4.99
N ALA A 14 18.24 -14.37 -4.86
CA ALA A 14 17.66 -13.77 -4.56
C ALA A 14 16.90 -13.09 -4.16
N GLN A 15 16.59 -13.03 -3.96
CA GLN A 15 15.89 -12.54 -3.60
C GLN A 15 15.81 -11.74 -3.04
N SER A 16 15.88 -11.52 -2.98
CA SER A 16 15.90 -11.00 -2.45
C SER A 16 15.37 -10.03 -2.17
N GLY A 17 15.38 -9.71 -2.19
CA GLY A 17 15.01 -8.68 -1.85
C GLY A 17 13.73 -8.64 -1.54
N SER A 18 13.24 -9.12 -1.55
CA SER A 18 12.15 -9.08 -1.44
C SER A 18 11.71 -9.27 -0.35
N ALA A 19 12.02 -9.16 0.08
CA ALA A 19 11.71 -9.32 1.05
C ALA A 19 10.76 -9.01 1.62
N PRO A 20 10.38 -9.27 1.98
CA PRO A 20 9.55 -9.25 2.67
C PRO A 20 9.09 -8.40 3.34
N LEU A 21 8.59 -7.91 3.04
CA LEU A 21 8.04 -7.06 3.50
C LEU A 21 7.08 -7.47 4.28
N VAL A 22 7.18 -7.87 5.20
CA VAL A 22 6.27 -8.11 6.03
C VAL A 22 5.59 -6.98 6.42
N MET A 23 4.55 -6.64 5.92
CA MET A 23 3.80 -5.59 6.37
C MET A 23 3.07 -5.99 7.55
N PRO A 24 2.91 -5.17 8.51
CA PRO A 24 2.13 -5.44 9.66
C PRO A 24 0.75 -5.78 9.22
N ARG A 25 0.11 -6.77 9.84
CA ARG A 25 -1.18 -7.11 9.46
C ARG A 25 -2.11 -6.02 9.58
N ASP A 26 -1.87 -5.05 10.42
CA ASP A 26 -2.77 -3.95 10.60
C ASP A 26 -2.59 -2.84 9.64
N SER A 27 -1.61 -2.88 8.78
CA SER A 27 -1.44 -1.73 7.90
C SER A 27 -2.24 -1.88 6.64
N VAL A 28 -2.62 -0.76 6.08
CA VAL A 28 -3.44 -0.68 4.89
C VAL A 28 -2.62 0.01 3.83
N SER A 29 -2.57 -0.54 2.63
CA SER A 29 -1.85 0.10 1.54
C SER A 29 -2.73 1.18 0.92
N MET A 30 -2.13 2.04 0.11
CA MET A 30 -2.89 3.08 -0.58
C MET A 30 -3.97 2.45 -1.46
N ASP A 31 -3.65 1.38 -2.18
CA ASP A 31 -4.63 0.73 -3.02
C ASP A 31 -5.80 0.17 -2.22
N GLN A 32 -5.51 -0.40 -1.07
CA GLN A 32 -6.57 -0.90 -0.20
C GLN A 32 -7.42 0.24 0.32
N ALA A 33 -6.78 1.33 0.72
CA ALA A 33 -7.50 2.48 1.24
C ALA A 33 -8.43 3.05 0.18
N VAL A 34 -7.97 3.15 -1.05
CA VAL A 34 -8.78 3.66 -2.14
C VAL A 34 -10.02 2.77 -2.33
N ARG A 35 -9.83 1.47 -2.37
CA ARG A 35 -10.95 0.58 -2.55
C ARG A 35 -11.93 0.64 -1.41
N MET A 36 -11.42 0.68 -0.19
CA MET A 36 -12.28 0.73 0.98
C MET A 36 -13.17 1.98 0.95
N VAL A 37 -12.55 3.11 0.62
CA VAL A 37 -13.26 4.36 0.63
C VAL A 37 -14.27 4.42 -0.51
N GLU A 38 -13.88 3.94 -1.68
CA GLU A 38 -14.81 3.95 -2.80
C GLU A 38 -16.03 3.08 -2.54
N GLU A 39 -15.82 1.95 -1.91
CA GLU A 39 -16.93 1.07 -1.60
C GLU A 39 -17.82 1.64 -0.51
N ARG A 40 -17.19 2.24 0.48
CA ARG A 40 -17.98 2.75 1.60
C ARG A 40 -18.83 3.94 1.20
N TYR A 41 -18.30 4.83 0.38
CA TYR A 41 -19.02 6.05 0.04
C TYR A 41 -19.65 6.03 -1.33
N HIS A 42 -19.46 4.94 -2.08
CA HIS A 42 -19.98 4.82 -3.44
C HIS A 42 -19.56 6.02 -4.27
N ALA A 43 -18.28 6.33 -4.23
CA ALA A 43 -17.74 7.48 -4.92
C ALA A 43 -16.40 7.08 -5.52
N ARG A 44 -15.85 7.96 -6.33
CA ARG A 44 -14.59 7.69 -6.97
C ARG A 44 -13.51 8.54 -6.36
N VAL A 45 -12.34 7.96 -6.12
CA VAL A 45 -11.21 8.72 -5.62
C VAL A 45 -10.54 9.40 -6.81
N VAL A 46 -10.48 10.71 -6.80
CA VAL A 46 -9.91 11.49 -7.89
C VAL A 46 -8.55 12.07 -7.55
N LYS A 47 -8.13 11.97 -6.29
CA LYS A 47 -6.81 12.42 -5.89
C LYS A 47 -6.43 11.68 -4.63
N ALA A 48 -5.19 11.24 -4.56
CA ALA A 48 -4.70 10.49 -3.41
C ALA A 48 -3.32 11.01 -3.03
N GLU A 49 -3.14 11.29 -1.75
CA GLU A 49 -1.88 11.77 -1.23
C GLU A 49 -1.57 11.07 0.07
N THR A 50 -0.30 11.05 0.44
CA THR A 50 0.13 10.48 1.70
C THR A 50 0.65 11.59 2.59
N GLU A 51 0.20 11.61 3.84
CA GLU A 51 0.69 12.56 4.81
C GLU A 51 1.34 11.81 5.95
N HIS A 52 2.36 12.41 6.53
CA HIS A 52 3.00 11.85 7.71
C HIS A 52 2.84 12.87 8.83
N ASP A 53 2.24 12.46 9.91
CA ASP A 53 1.97 13.37 11.01
C ASP A 53 2.19 12.65 12.32
N ALA A 54 3.08 13.17 13.15
CA ALA A 54 3.34 12.63 14.47
C ALA A 54 3.63 11.13 14.45
N GLY A 55 4.41 10.69 13.47
CA GLY A 55 4.76 9.29 13.38
C GLY A 55 3.69 8.42 12.74
N ARG A 56 2.60 9.01 12.29
CA ARG A 56 1.53 8.26 11.66
C ARG A 56 1.50 8.55 10.19
N THR A 57 1.04 7.58 9.43
CA THR A 57 0.87 7.75 8.00
C THR A 57 -0.63 7.80 7.71
N LEU A 58 -1.03 8.83 7.01
CA LEU A 58 -2.43 9.01 6.65
C LEU A 58 -2.54 9.14 5.14
N TYR A 59 -3.52 8.49 4.58
CA TYR A 59 -3.82 8.64 3.16
C TYR A 59 -4.94 9.66 3.05
N VAL A 60 -4.71 10.71 2.29
CA VAL A 60 -5.70 11.77 2.12
C VAL A 60 -6.31 11.58 0.74
N LEU A 61 -7.56 11.24 0.71
CA LEU A 61 -8.25 10.87 -0.53
C LEU A 61 -9.37 11.86 -0.82
N ARG A 62 -9.36 12.38 -2.02
CA ARG A 62 -10.43 13.27 -2.45
C ARG A 62 -11.40 12.47 -3.29
N LEU A 63 -12.68 12.55 -2.95
CA LEU A 63 -13.71 11.77 -3.61
C LEU A 63 -14.65 12.64 -4.39
N LEU A 64 -15.23 12.03 -5.43
CA LEU A 64 -16.23 12.68 -6.26
C LEU A 64 -17.34 11.67 -6.47
N ASN A 65 -18.58 12.05 -6.19
CA ASN A 65 -19.69 11.13 -6.39
C ASN A 65 -20.48 11.52 -7.63
N ASP A 66 -21.51 10.76 -7.93
CA ASP A 66 -22.33 10.98 -9.10
C ASP A 66 -23.08 12.30 -9.10
N ALA A 67 -23.31 12.85 -7.94
CA ALA A 67 -23.99 14.11 -7.82
C ALA A 67 -23.04 15.29 -7.98
N GLY A 68 -21.77 15.02 -8.21
CA GLY A 68 -20.78 16.08 -8.36
C GLY A 68 -20.24 16.62 -7.06
N LYS A 69 -20.53 15.95 -5.96
CA LYS A 69 -20.04 16.39 -4.66
C LYS A 69 -18.61 15.93 -4.46
N VAL A 70 -17.78 16.82 -3.94
CA VAL A 70 -16.37 16.54 -3.69
C VAL A 70 -16.10 16.72 -2.20
N TRP A 71 -15.41 15.76 -1.62
CA TRP A 71 -14.99 15.90 -0.22
C TRP A 71 -13.71 15.08 0.00
N THR A 72 -13.12 15.24 1.18
CA THR A 72 -11.86 14.58 1.49
C THR A 72 -12.05 13.62 2.65
N VAL A 73 -11.45 12.44 2.52
CA VAL A 73 -11.48 11.43 3.57
C VAL A 73 -10.03 11.09 3.90
N ARG A 74 -9.72 10.96 5.18
CA ARG A 74 -8.40 10.54 5.62
C ARG A 74 -8.48 9.14 6.16
N VAL A 75 -7.54 8.31 5.77
CA VAL A 75 -7.50 6.93 6.20
C VAL A 75 -6.18 6.71 6.94
N ASP A 76 -6.26 6.24 8.17
CA ASP A 76 -5.07 5.93 8.94
C ASP A 76 -4.47 4.64 8.39
N ALA A 77 -3.23 4.70 7.94
CA ALA A 77 -2.60 3.55 7.30
C ALA A 77 -2.39 2.39 8.26
N ALA A 78 -2.24 2.66 9.53
CA ALA A 78 -2.00 1.60 10.49
C ALA A 78 -3.27 0.82 10.82
N SER A 79 -4.40 1.49 10.88
CA SER A 79 -5.63 0.84 11.34
C SER A 79 -6.73 0.76 10.28
N GLY A 80 -6.63 1.56 9.24
CA GLY A 80 -7.70 1.63 8.25
C GLY A 80 -8.85 2.52 8.68
N TYR A 81 -8.69 3.24 9.79
CA TYR A 81 -9.75 4.10 10.30
C TYR A 81 -9.97 5.28 9.35
N MET A 82 -11.21 5.54 9.01
CA MET A 82 -11.56 6.63 8.10
C MET A 82 -12.16 7.79 8.88
N GLN A 83 -11.78 8.97 8.52
CA GLN A 83 -12.36 10.17 9.14
C GLN A 83 -12.75 11.21 8.12
#